data_c9d2cc435ec16bd1b1c59e49aa5d298e
#
_entry.id   c9d2cc435ec16bd1b1c59e49aa5d298e
#
_cell.length_a   1.000
_cell.length_b   1.000
_cell.length_c   1.000
_cell.angle_alpha   90.00
_cell.angle_beta   90.00
_cell.angle_gamma   90.00
#
_symmetry.space_group_name_H-M   'P 1'
#
loop_
_entity.id
_entity.type
_entity.pdbx_description
1 polymer ?
#
loop_
_entity_poly.entity_id
_entity_poly.type
_entity_poly.pdbx_seq_one_letter_code
_entity_poly.pdbx_strand_id
1 'polypeptide(L)'
;AEGGSWNISLHDRRTEQDASVKASCVINATGPWVRRFLEGTGLSESDPDLPKVRLVQGSHIILPRQIEGKHVYLLQQPDKRGVFVIPYEKDFTLVGTTETEYTGDPKDAMATEDEMSYLCEAYNKTFKKPILPEDALFTFSGVRPLLDDGKKEVSSVSREYRLYHHKKLDAPMISVFGGKLTTFRSLAEKVVDLSLNLIKAVADPWTADQPLIGGDFKGKSFAEFLGLQKSKYPWLPEELVSRYVKTYGARIDMIIGEAQSLKELGEYCGQHIYEAELRYLAEHEWALTEDDVLWRRTKLGLQVTDETAQNVASALAAIVK
;
A
#
# COMPACT_ATOMS: atom_id res chain seq x y z
N ALA A 1 17.85 -15.10 -21.32
CA ALA A 1 18.04 -13.98 -22.25
C ALA A 1 18.71 -14.49 -23.52
N GLU A 2 18.25 -14.03 -24.67
CA GLU A 2 18.85 -14.38 -25.97
C GLU A 2 18.94 -13.11 -26.83
N GLY A 3 20.11 -12.90 -27.46
CA GLY A 3 20.30 -11.77 -28.37
C GLY A 3 20.07 -10.38 -27.77
N GLY A 4 20.41 -10.18 -26.48
CA GLY A 4 20.26 -8.90 -25.79
C GLY A 4 18.83 -8.57 -25.33
N SER A 5 17.91 -9.52 -25.34
CA SER A 5 16.53 -9.33 -24.87
C SER A 5 16.05 -10.49 -23.97
N TRP A 6 15.04 -10.24 -23.20
CA TRP A 6 14.36 -11.19 -22.32
C TRP A 6 13.16 -11.80 -23.03
N ASN A 7 12.98 -13.12 -22.92
CA ASN A 7 11.72 -13.79 -23.17
C ASN A 7 11.13 -14.17 -21.82
N ILE A 8 9.95 -13.66 -21.51
CA ILE A 8 9.32 -13.77 -20.19
C ILE A 8 8.01 -14.53 -20.35
N SER A 9 7.88 -15.67 -19.67
CA SER A 9 6.62 -16.39 -19.56
C SER A 9 5.82 -15.84 -18.39
N LEU A 10 4.57 -15.53 -18.64
CA LEU A 10 3.61 -15.01 -17.66
C LEU A 10 2.47 -16.02 -17.52
N HIS A 11 2.03 -16.24 -16.29
CA HIS A 11 0.84 -17.02 -15.98
C HIS A 11 -0.19 -16.13 -15.28
N ASP A 12 -1.35 -15.93 -15.90
CA ASP A 12 -2.46 -15.22 -15.30
C ASP A 12 -3.26 -16.19 -14.41
N ARG A 13 -3.09 -16.06 -13.10
CA ARG A 13 -3.78 -16.91 -12.12
C ARG A 13 -5.30 -16.75 -12.08
N ARG A 14 -5.83 -15.71 -12.69
CA ARG A 14 -7.28 -15.47 -12.73
C ARG A 14 -7.93 -16.18 -13.90
N THR A 15 -7.29 -16.13 -15.06
CA THR A 15 -7.78 -16.72 -16.30
C THR A 15 -7.17 -18.07 -16.61
N GLU A 16 -6.16 -18.50 -15.81
CA GLU A 16 -5.34 -19.71 -16.02
C GLU A 16 -4.68 -19.72 -17.42
N GLN A 17 -4.41 -18.55 -17.98
CA GLN A 17 -3.82 -18.40 -19.31
C GLN A 17 -2.34 -18.05 -19.23
N ASP A 18 -1.57 -18.65 -20.12
CA ASP A 18 -0.17 -18.34 -20.29
C ASP A 18 0.02 -17.29 -21.39
N ALA A 19 0.95 -16.37 -21.17
CA ALA A 19 1.39 -15.38 -22.14
C ALA A 19 2.91 -15.31 -22.19
N SER A 20 3.46 -14.86 -23.32
CA SER A 20 4.89 -14.60 -23.46
C SER A 20 5.13 -13.16 -23.89
N VAL A 21 6.07 -12.50 -23.21
CA VAL A 21 6.44 -11.10 -23.48
C VAL A 21 7.94 -11.03 -23.75
N LYS A 22 8.31 -10.25 -24.79
CA LYS A 22 9.70 -9.91 -25.07
C LYS A 22 10.01 -8.52 -24.50
N ALA A 23 11.11 -8.39 -23.73
CA ALA A 23 11.50 -7.14 -23.09
C ALA A 23 12.99 -6.85 -23.28
N SER A 24 13.34 -5.58 -23.44
CA SER A 24 14.73 -5.12 -23.56
C SER A 24 15.42 -5.00 -22.20
N CYS A 25 14.67 -4.83 -21.11
CA CYS A 25 15.17 -4.74 -19.74
C CYS A 25 14.16 -5.34 -18.78
N VAL A 26 14.64 -6.01 -17.73
CA VAL A 26 13.83 -6.49 -16.60
C VAL A 26 14.17 -5.67 -15.36
N ILE A 27 13.13 -5.18 -14.69
CA ILE A 27 13.27 -4.48 -13.40
C ILE A 27 12.66 -5.35 -12.31
N ASN A 28 13.50 -5.89 -11.44
CA ASN A 28 13.08 -6.62 -10.24
C ASN A 28 12.84 -5.63 -9.11
N ALA A 29 11.59 -5.19 -8.96
CA ALA A 29 11.12 -4.29 -7.89
C ALA A 29 10.16 -5.02 -6.93
N THR A 30 10.42 -6.29 -6.64
CA THR A 30 9.53 -7.19 -5.88
C THR A 30 9.62 -7.01 -4.36
N GLY A 31 10.30 -5.95 -3.88
CA GLY A 31 10.36 -5.63 -2.45
C GLY A 31 10.91 -6.78 -1.59
N PRO A 32 10.13 -7.30 -0.61
CA PRO A 32 10.60 -8.38 0.26
C PRO A 32 10.95 -9.68 -0.48
N TRP A 33 10.44 -9.88 -1.69
CA TRP A 33 10.72 -11.06 -2.52
C TRP A 33 11.87 -10.88 -3.51
N VAL A 34 12.62 -9.76 -3.44
CA VAL A 34 13.71 -9.46 -4.40
C VAL A 34 14.74 -10.59 -4.50
N ARG A 35 15.11 -11.19 -3.39
CA ARG A 35 16.05 -12.34 -3.39
C ARG A 35 15.42 -13.63 -3.90
N ARG A 36 14.18 -13.91 -3.47
CA ARG A 36 13.44 -15.10 -3.94
C ARG A 36 13.26 -15.10 -5.46
N PHE A 37 13.01 -13.92 -6.04
CA PHE A 37 12.97 -13.79 -7.50
C PHE A 37 14.31 -14.18 -8.14
N LEU A 38 15.43 -13.71 -7.60
CA LEU A 38 16.77 -14.04 -8.10
C LEU A 38 17.13 -15.52 -7.91
N GLU A 39 16.77 -16.11 -6.79
CA GLU A 39 16.90 -17.55 -6.53
C GLU A 39 16.14 -18.39 -7.54
N GLY A 40 14.88 -18.05 -7.79
CA GLY A 40 14.03 -18.72 -8.79
C GLY A 40 14.56 -18.63 -10.24
N THR A 41 15.41 -17.63 -10.52
CA THR A 41 16.06 -17.47 -11.83
C THR A 41 17.48 -18.01 -11.90
N GLY A 42 18.00 -18.57 -10.81
CA GLY A 42 19.38 -19.07 -10.71
C GLY A 42 20.47 -17.98 -10.66
N LEU A 43 20.06 -16.71 -10.49
CA LEU A 43 20.98 -15.55 -10.52
C LEU A 43 21.61 -15.21 -9.15
N SER A 44 21.08 -15.77 -8.07
CA SER A 44 21.54 -15.44 -6.70
C SER A 44 22.84 -16.09 -6.29
N GLU A 45 23.15 -17.28 -6.81
CA GLU A 45 24.29 -18.09 -6.38
C GLU A 45 25.62 -17.68 -7.02
N SER A 46 25.57 -16.97 -8.16
CA SER A 46 26.73 -16.66 -8.98
C SER A 46 27.36 -15.28 -8.74
N ASP A 47 26.77 -14.45 -7.89
CA ASP A 47 27.21 -13.06 -7.71
C ASP A 47 27.45 -12.69 -6.24
N PRO A 48 28.71 -12.71 -5.77
CA PRO A 48 29.06 -12.38 -4.38
C PRO A 48 28.81 -10.91 -4.01
N ASP A 49 28.70 -10.01 -5.00
CA ASP A 49 28.47 -8.58 -4.81
C ASP A 49 26.98 -8.23 -4.66
N LEU A 50 26.11 -9.24 -4.74
CA LEU A 50 24.68 -9.03 -4.62
C LEU A 50 24.30 -8.50 -3.24
N PRO A 51 23.55 -7.36 -3.15
CA PRO A 51 23.14 -6.82 -1.88
C PRO A 51 22.36 -7.83 -1.03
N LYS A 52 22.67 -7.90 0.25
CA LYS A 52 21.89 -8.68 1.20
C LYS A 52 20.77 -7.85 1.78
N VAL A 53 19.65 -8.49 2.06
CA VAL A 53 18.49 -7.87 2.73
C VAL A 53 18.13 -8.66 3.98
N ARG A 54 17.72 -7.93 5.01
CA ARG A 54 17.07 -8.46 6.20
C ARG A 54 15.59 -8.12 6.11
N LEU A 55 14.76 -9.11 6.38
CA LEU A 55 13.30 -8.88 6.44
C LEU A 55 12.92 -8.49 7.86
N VAL A 56 12.20 -7.39 7.98
CA VAL A 56 11.79 -6.83 9.27
C VAL A 56 10.30 -6.59 9.25
N GLN A 57 9.58 -7.34 10.10
CA GLN A 57 8.16 -7.16 10.33
C GLN A 57 7.90 -5.92 11.17
N GLY A 58 6.83 -5.22 10.85
CA GLY A 58 6.27 -4.16 11.68
C GLY A 58 4.77 -4.31 11.76
N SER A 59 4.26 -4.40 12.97
CA SER A 59 2.87 -4.67 13.28
C SER A 59 2.18 -3.47 13.91
N HIS A 60 0.88 -3.38 13.69
CA HIS A 60 0.00 -2.34 14.22
C HIS A 60 -1.27 -2.97 14.78
N ILE A 61 -1.82 -2.36 15.81
CA ILE A 61 -3.15 -2.66 16.32
C ILE A 61 -4.09 -1.47 16.12
N ILE A 62 -5.34 -1.76 15.83
CA ILE A 62 -6.43 -0.78 15.72
C ILE A 62 -7.41 -1.03 16.86
N LEU A 63 -7.68 0.01 17.60
CA LEU A 63 -8.50 0.02 18.82
C LEU A 63 -9.72 0.92 18.59
N PRO A 64 -10.83 0.75 19.35
CA PRO A 64 -11.83 1.79 19.48
C PRO A 64 -11.17 3.10 19.93
N ARG A 65 -11.79 4.24 19.64
CA ARG A 65 -11.24 5.57 19.93
C ARG A 65 -10.79 5.68 21.39
N GLN A 66 -9.48 5.86 21.63
CA GLN A 66 -8.87 5.95 22.94
C GLN A 66 -8.32 7.35 23.25
N ILE A 67 -8.03 8.13 22.22
CA ILE A 67 -7.41 9.46 22.34
C ILE A 67 -8.31 10.54 21.78
N GLU A 68 -8.32 11.70 22.42
CA GLU A 68 -9.03 12.88 21.97
C GLU A 68 -8.14 13.76 21.06
N GLY A 69 -8.78 14.62 20.28
CA GLY A 69 -8.08 15.57 19.43
C GLY A 69 -7.56 14.97 18.12
N LYS A 70 -6.63 15.68 17.49
CA LYS A 70 -6.05 15.35 16.16
C LYS A 70 -4.54 15.12 16.21
N HIS A 71 -3.98 15.08 17.42
CA HIS A 71 -2.54 14.95 17.62
C HIS A 71 -2.09 13.51 17.41
N VAL A 72 -0.95 13.35 16.76
CA VAL A 72 -0.20 12.09 16.72
C VAL A 72 0.83 12.12 17.84
N TYR A 73 0.87 11.07 18.65
CA TYR A 73 1.86 10.90 19.69
C TYR A 73 2.96 9.97 19.22
N LEU A 74 4.21 10.31 19.49
CA LEU A 74 5.37 9.45 19.33
C LEU A 74 5.89 9.06 20.71
N LEU A 75 5.75 7.79 21.07
CA LEU A 75 6.18 7.24 22.34
C LEU A 75 7.57 6.61 22.17
N GLN A 76 8.59 7.32 22.61
CA GLN A 76 9.95 6.80 22.60
C GLN A 76 10.12 5.73 23.69
N GLN A 77 10.54 4.52 23.28
CA GLN A 77 10.76 3.40 24.18
C GLN A 77 12.22 3.32 24.67
N PRO A 78 12.50 2.65 25.80
CA PRO A 78 13.86 2.46 26.32
C PRO A 78 14.81 1.75 25.32
N ASP A 79 14.26 0.90 24.49
CA ASP A 79 14.98 0.20 23.39
C ASP A 79 15.21 1.08 22.14
N LYS A 80 14.97 2.39 22.25
CA LYS A 80 15.09 3.41 21.20
C LYS A 80 14.09 3.30 20.05
N ARG A 81 13.16 2.36 20.10
CA ARG A 81 12.06 2.29 19.12
C ARG A 81 11.02 3.37 19.39
N GLY A 82 10.34 3.80 18.35
CA GLY A 82 9.23 4.75 18.43
C GLY A 82 7.89 4.05 18.16
N VAL A 83 6.96 4.16 19.09
CA VAL A 83 5.59 3.70 18.90
C VAL A 83 4.70 4.92 18.67
N PHE A 84 4.01 4.95 17.55
CA PHE A 84 3.03 5.99 17.24
C PHE A 84 1.67 5.63 17.81
N VAL A 85 0.95 6.63 18.32
CA VAL A 85 -0.47 6.55 18.69
C VAL A 85 -1.19 7.62 17.87
N ILE A 86 -2.04 7.18 16.96
CA ILE A 86 -2.60 8.00 15.88
C ILE A 86 -4.12 7.97 15.94
N PRO A 87 -4.82 9.14 15.96
CA PRO A 87 -6.23 9.18 15.65
C PRO A 87 -6.45 8.61 14.27
N TYR A 88 -7.23 7.53 14.16
CA TYR A 88 -7.38 6.80 12.91
C TYR A 88 -8.84 6.77 12.50
N GLU A 89 -9.11 7.18 11.26
CA GLU A 89 -10.46 7.51 10.82
C GLU A 89 -11.19 8.40 11.86
N LYS A 90 -12.48 8.24 12.05
CA LYS A 90 -13.24 9.02 13.03
C LYS A 90 -13.24 8.36 14.43
N ASP A 91 -13.38 7.04 14.45
CA ASP A 91 -13.80 6.31 15.64
C ASP A 91 -12.73 5.34 16.17
N PHE A 92 -11.50 5.41 15.64
CA PHE A 92 -10.43 4.47 15.97
C PHE A 92 -9.15 5.15 16.45
N THR A 93 -8.30 4.35 17.04
CA THR A 93 -6.92 4.68 17.40
C THR A 93 -5.99 3.61 16.83
N LEU A 94 -5.00 4.02 16.05
CA LEU A 94 -3.95 3.16 15.53
C LEU A 94 -2.72 3.26 16.43
N VAL A 95 -2.19 2.11 16.88
CA VAL A 95 -0.95 2.02 17.67
C VAL A 95 0.06 1.16 16.92
N GLY A 96 1.27 1.63 16.74
CA GLY A 96 2.36 0.95 16.04
C GLY A 96 3.55 1.88 15.78
N THR A 97 4.67 1.33 15.42
CA THR A 97 4.91 -0.02 14.86
C THR A 97 5.89 -0.80 15.74
N THR A 98 5.89 -2.09 15.57
CA THR A 98 6.97 -2.96 16.06
C THR A 98 8.12 -3.05 15.04
N GLU A 99 9.25 -3.62 15.45
CA GLU A 99 10.37 -3.98 14.57
C GLU A 99 10.93 -5.34 15.00
N THR A 100 10.53 -6.38 14.27
CA THR A 100 10.90 -7.77 14.58
C THR A 100 11.52 -8.42 13.34
N GLU A 101 12.63 -9.12 13.50
CA GLU A 101 13.25 -9.88 12.41
C GLU A 101 12.28 -10.96 11.91
N TYR A 102 12.16 -11.09 10.60
CA TYR A 102 11.20 -11.99 9.97
C TYR A 102 11.87 -12.98 9.03
N THR A 103 11.51 -14.26 9.17
CA THR A 103 12.11 -15.35 8.36
C THR A 103 11.10 -16.12 7.52
N GLY A 104 9.77 -15.80 7.67
CA GLY A 104 8.70 -16.45 6.92
C GLY A 104 8.49 -15.88 5.52
N ASP A 105 7.45 -16.37 4.83
CA ASP A 105 6.99 -15.74 3.59
C ASP A 105 6.31 -14.39 3.93
N PRO A 106 6.76 -13.27 3.35
CA PRO A 106 6.22 -11.94 3.66
C PRO A 106 4.70 -11.80 3.52
N LYS A 107 4.06 -12.63 2.69
CA LYS A 107 2.60 -12.63 2.52
C LYS A 107 1.84 -13.16 3.76
N ASP A 108 2.50 -13.97 4.58
CA ASP A 108 1.92 -14.62 5.75
C ASP A 108 2.23 -13.87 7.06
N ALA A 109 2.80 -12.65 6.97
CA ALA A 109 3.15 -11.85 8.12
C ALA A 109 1.89 -11.39 8.88
N MET A 110 1.83 -11.76 10.16
CA MET A 110 0.74 -11.43 11.09
C MET A 110 1.33 -10.89 12.40
N ALA A 111 0.58 -10.02 13.08
CA ALA A 111 0.96 -9.55 14.40
C ALA A 111 1.00 -10.72 15.40
N THR A 112 2.11 -10.86 16.10
CA THR A 112 2.25 -11.85 17.15
C THR A 112 1.70 -11.34 18.48
N GLU A 113 1.39 -12.25 19.41
CA GLU A 113 0.98 -11.89 20.77
C GLU A 113 2.01 -11.03 21.49
N ASP A 114 3.30 -11.32 21.31
CA ASP A 114 4.40 -10.52 21.88
C ASP A 114 4.44 -9.11 21.29
N GLU A 115 4.20 -8.95 19.99
CA GLU A 115 4.15 -7.64 19.35
C GLU A 115 2.94 -6.83 19.83
N MET A 116 1.77 -7.45 19.97
CA MET A 116 0.56 -6.80 20.50
C MET A 116 0.77 -6.39 21.96
N SER A 117 1.33 -7.26 22.78
CA SER A 117 1.66 -6.97 24.19
C SER A 117 2.63 -5.80 24.30
N TYR A 118 3.70 -5.78 23.49
CA TYR A 118 4.66 -4.68 23.44
C TYR A 118 3.99 -3.34 23.10
N LEU A 119 3.08 -3.31 22.13
CA LEU A 119 2.36 -2.09 21.75
C LEU A 119 1.43 -1.61 22.88
N CYS A 120 0.72 -2.54 23.53
CA CYS A 120 -0.12 -2.23 24.67
C CYS A 120 0.70 -1.70 25.86
N GLU A 121 1.84 -2.31 26.19
CA GLU A 121 2.74 -1.83 27.23
C GLU A 121 3.28 -0.42 26.94
N ALA A 122 3.71 -0.18 25.68
CA ALA A 122 4.19 1.14 25.26
C ALA A 122 3.11 2.22 25.44
N TYR A 123 1.87 1.89 25.06
CA TYR A 123 0.71 2.76 25.23
C TYR A 123 0.42 3.01 26.73
N ASN A 124 0.33 1.95 27.53
CA ASN A 124 -0.06 1.99 28.95
C ASN A 124 0.91 2.76 29.84
N LYS A 125 2.19 2.89 29.44
CA LYS A 125 3.18 3.73 30.14
C LYS A 125 2.85 5.24 30.06
N THR A 126 2.07 5.64 29.07
CA THR A 126 1.84 7.06 28.77
C THR A 126 0.40 7.50 29.03
N PHE A 127 -0.58 6.64 28.73
CA PHE A 127 -1.99 6.97 28.80
C PHE A 127 -2.65 6.38 30.05
N LYS A 128 -3.61 7.15 30.63
CA LYS A 128 -4.25 6.78 31.90
C LYS A 128 -5.18 5.57 31.79
N LYS A 129 -5.86 5.42 30.65
CA LYS A 129 -6.76 4.29 30.39
C LYS A 129 -5.94 3.17 29.76
N PRO A 130 -5.70 2.07 30.47
CA PRO A 130 -4.93 0.97 29.91
C PRO A 130 -5.71 0.27 28.80
N ILE A 131 -4.97 -0.38 27.91
CA ILE A 131 -5.45 -1.25 26.85
C ILE A 131 -4.79 -2.63 26.95
N LEU A 132 -5.48 -3.65 26.47
CA LEU A 132 -5.02 -5.02 26.42
C LEU A 132 -5.02 -5.53 24.97
N PRO A 133 -4.26 -6.59 24.64
CA PRO A 133 -4.25 -7.16 23.29
C PRO A 133 -5.66 -7.52 22.76
N GLU A 134 -6.54 -8.00 23.62
CA GLU A 134 -7.93 -8.34 23.30
C GLU A 134 -8.84 -7.15 22.99
N ASP A 135 -8.42 -5.92 23.32
CA ASP A 135 -9.13 -4.70 22.92
C ASP A 135 -8.91 -4.36 21.43
N ALA A 136 -7.97 -5.02 20.77
CA ALA A 136 -7.69 -4.76 19.36
C ALA A 136 -8.83 -5.27 18.47
N LEU A 137 -9.45 -4.37 17.73
CA LEU A 137 -10.49 -4.68 16.74
C LEU A 137 -9.90 -5.29 15.47
N PHE A 138 -8.69 -4.88 15.14
CA PHE A 138 -7.99 -5.32 13.94
C PHE A 138 -6.48 -5.18 14.12
N THR A 139 -5.74 -6.07 13.48
CA THR A 139 -4.28 -6.01 13.44
C THR A 139 -3.80 -6.13 11.99
N PHE A 140 -2.69 -5.51 11.68
CA PHE A 140 -2.01 -5.75 10.41
C PHE A 140 -0.50 -5.66 10.55
N SER A 141 0.18 -6.39 9.69
CA SER A 141 1.64 -6.44 9.64
C SER A 141 2.14 -6.23 8.22
N GLY A 142 3.36 -5.72 8.11
CA GLY A 142 4.05 -5.61 6.85
C GLY A 142 5.53 -5.93 7.03
N VAL A 143 6.17 -6.45 5.98
CA VAL A 143 7.57 -6.83 5.99
C VAL A 143 8.41 -5.85 5.17
N ARG A 144 9.40 -5.25 5.80
CA ARG A 144 10.34 -4.31 5.18
C ARG A 144 11.59 -5.07 4.74
N PRO A 145 12.02 -4.97 3.47
CA PRO A 145 13.31 -5.46 3.02
C PRO A 145 14.38 -4.38 3.29
N LEU A 146 15.06 -4.45 4.42
CA LEU A 146 16.14 -3.52 4.74
C LEU A 146 17.46 -4.02 4.19
N LEU A 147 18.33 -3.10 3.71
CA LEU A 147 19.69 -3.45 3.29
C LEU A 147 20.48 -3.94 4.51
N ASP A 148 21.05 -5.12 4.41
CA ASP A 148 21.93 -5.65 5.45
C ASP A 148 23.30 -4.96 5.38
N ASP A 149 23.56 -4.06 6.32
CA ASP A 149 24.82 -3.34 6.48
C ASP A 149 25.73 -3.97 7.55
N GLY A 150 25.41 -5.18 8.00
CA GLY A 150 26.16 -5.93 9.01
C GLY A 150 25.93 -5.46 10.45
N LYS A 151 25.04 -4.51 10.70
CA LYS A 151 24.70 -4.05 12.05
C LYS A 151 23.84 -5.09 12.76
N LYS A 152 24.11 -5.31 14.06
CA LYS A 152 23.38 -6.31 14.85
C LYS A 152 21.93 -5.89 15.14
N GLU A 153 21.71 -4.62 15.48
CA GLU A 153 20.37 -4.11 15.85
C GLU A 153 19.56 -3.75 14.62
N VAL A 154 18.36 -4.30 14.52
CA VAL A 154 17.40 -4.04 13.43
C VAL A 154 17.05 -2.56 13.29
N SER A 155 16.86 -1.87 14.42
CA SER A 155 16.52 -0.43 14.45
C SER A 155 17.63 0.49 13.89
N SER A 156 18.86 -0.01 13.78
CA SER A 156 20.01 0.74 13.26
C SER A 156 20.32 0.46 11.79
N VAL A 157 19.59 -0.49 11.16
CA VAL A 157 19.80 -0.87 9.76
C VAL A 157 19.32 0.27 8.82
N SER A 158 20.08 0.50 7.77
CA SER A 158 19.78 1.56 6.80
C SER A 158 18.43 1.33 6.11
N ARG A 159 17.64 2.40 5.99
CA ARG A 159 16.39 2.44 5.21
C ARG A 159 16.60 3.02 3.80
N GLU A 160 17.84 3.08 3.35
CA GLU A 160 18.20 3.48 2.00
C GLU A 160 17.90 2.35 1.01
N TYR A 161 17.94 2.67 -0.28
CA TYR A 161 17.82 1.67 -1.35
C TYR A 161 19.15 1.52 -2.09
N ARG A 162 19.32 0.39 -2.75
CA ARG A 162 20.41 0.15 -3.68
C ARG A 162 19.87 -0.40 -5.00
N LEU A 163 20.26 0.22 -6.10
CA LEU A 163 20.04 -0.29 -7.44
C LEU A 163 21.21 -1.20 -7.80
N TYR A 164 20.92 -2.40 -8.24
CA TYR A 164 21.92 -3.36 -8.64
C TYR A 164 21.72 -3.76 -10.11
N HIS A 165 22.69 -3.41 -10.96
CA HIS A 165 22.71 -3.81 -12.35
C HIS A 165 23.46 -5.14 -12.50
N HIS A 166 22.79 -6.16 -13.04
CA HIS A 166 23.35 -7.49 -13.26
C HIS A 166 24.22 -7.53 -14.53
N LYS A 167 25.46 -7.05 -14.42
CA LYS A 167 26.39 -6.84 -15.54
C LYS A 167 26.81 -8.11 -16.30
N LYS A 168 26.65 -9.29 -15.70
CA LYS A 168 27.06 -10.59 -16.26
C LYS A 168 26.00 -11.22 -17.18
N LEU A 169 24.85 -10.57 -17.34
CA LEU A 169 23.74 -11.05 -18.15
C LEU A 169 23.80 -10.48 -19.58
N ASP A 170 23.38 -11.27 -20.56
CA ASP A 170 23.33 -10.87 -21.96
C ASP A 170 22.30 -9.78 -22.23
N ALA A 171 21.21 -9.72 -21.42
CA ALA A 171 20.21 -8.68 -21.50
C ALA A 171 20.14 -7.88 -20.18
N PRO A 172 19.87 -6.56 -20.23
CA PRO A 172 19.82 -5.70 -19.05
C PRO A 172 18.83 -6.17 -17.99
N MET A 173 19.29 -6.19 -16.74
CA MET A 173 18.44 -6.41 -15.56
C MET A 173 18.88 -5.53 -14.42
N ILE A 174 17.91 -4.91 -13.73
CA ILE A 174 18.12 -4.07 -12.55
C ILE A 174 17.31 -4.64 -11.41
N SER A 175 17.93 -4.83 -10.23
CA SER A 175 17.22 -5.18 -9.00
C SER A 175 17.23 -4.03 -8.02
N VAL A 176 16.08 -3.77 -7.40
CA VAL A 176 15.87 -2.73 -6.39
C VAL A 176 15.87 -3.40 -5.01
N PHE A 177 16.84 -3.04 -4.17
CA PHE A 177 16.97 -3.55 -2.81
C PHE A 177 16.66 -2.45 -1.81
N GLY A 178 15.77 -2.69 -0.85
CA GLY A 178 15.39 -1.71 0.16
C GLY A 178 14.45 -0.62 -0.36
N GLY A 179 14.51 0.54 0.30
CA GLY A 179 13.74 1.74 -0.05
C GLY A 179 12.57 2.02 0.87
N LYS A 180 12.04 3.24 0.74
CA LYS A 180 10.88 3.75 1.49
C LYS A 180 9.73 4.04 0.54
N LEU A 181 8.50 3.79 0.98
CA LEU A 181 7.31 4.17 0.21
C LEU A 181 7.31 5.67 -0.14
N THR A 182 7.76 6.53 0.78
CA THR A 182 7.77 7.98 0.59
C THR A 182 8.75 8.48 -0.47
N THR A 183 9.70 7.65 -0.91
CA THR A 183 10.69 8.00 -1.94
C THR A 183 10.43 7.31 -3.28
N PHE A 184 9.27 6.67 -3.44
CA PHE A 184 8.96 5.82 -4.61
C PHE A 184 9.13 6.53 -5.95
N ARG A 185 8.67 7.78 -6.07
CA ARG A 185 8.75 8.56 -7.32
C ARG A 185 10.21 8.79 -7.75
N SER A 186 11.04 9.35 -6.84
CA SER A 186 12.45 9.60 -7.12
C SER A 186 13.24 8.31 -7.36
N LEU A 187 12.88 7.21 -6.67
CA LEU A 187 13.46 5.90 -6.91
C LEU A 187 13.08 5.39 -8.30
N ALA A 188 11.81 5.51 -8.69
CA ALA A 188 11.35 5.08 -10.01
C ALA A 188 12.05 5.86 -11.13
N GLU A 189 12.21 7.19 -11.03
CA GLU A 189 12.99 7.98 -12.00
C GLU A 189 14.41 7.45 -12.15
N LYS A 190 15.13 7.21 -11.05
CA LYS A 190 16.50 6.69 -11.11
C LYS A 190 16.59 5.30 -11.74
N VAL A 191 15.59 4.44 -11.51
CA VAL A 191 15.52 3.12 -12.15
C VAL A 191 15.28 3.26 -13.65
N VAL A 192 14.38 4.17 -14.05
CA VAL A 192 14.10 4.46 -15.46
C VAL A 192 15.34 5.02 -16.15
N ASP A 193 15.99 6.03 -15.56
CA ASP A 193 17.22 6.62 -16.10
C ASP A 193 18.30 5.56 -16.32
N LEU A 194 18.52 4.69 -15.33
CA LEU A 194 19.47 3.59 -15.46
C LEU A 194 19.06 2.61 -16.57
N SER A 195 17.78 2.23 -16.66
CA SER A 195 17.31 1.33 -17.71
C SER A 195 17.41 1.94 -19.11
N LEU A 196 17.06 3.22 -19.27
CA LEU A 196 17.22 3.95 -20.54
C LEU A 196 18.67 3.98 -21.02
N ASN A 197 19.62 4.24 -20.12
CA ASN A 197 21.05 4.19 -20.43
C ASN A 197 21.48 2.79 -20.92
N LEU A 198 20.98 1.73 -20.30
CA LEU A 198 21.32 0.34 -20.64
C LEU A 198 20.76 -0.09 -22.01
N ILE A 199 19.56 0.35 -22.34
CA ILE A 199 18.92 0.05 -23.64
C ILE A 199 19.21 1.11 -24.73
N LYS A 200 20.04 2.13 -24.40
CA LYS A 200 20.41 3.23 -25.29
C LYS A 200 19.22 4.04 -25.81
N ALA A 201 18.23 4.26 -24.96
CA ALA A 201 17.07 5.12 -25.21
C ALA A 201 17.18 6.43 -24.42
N VAL A 202 16.42 7.44 -24.83
CA VAL A 202 16.39 8.76 -24.20
C VAL A 202 14.95 9.16 -23.94
N ALA A 203 14.69 9.66 -22.73
CA ALA A 203 13.44 10.32 -22.37
C ALA A 203 13.71 11.33 -21.26
N ASP A 204 13.00 12.44 -21.27
CA ASP A 204 13.11 13.44 -20.21
C ASP A 204 12.28 13.05 -18.98
N PRO A 205 12.76 13.32 -17.75
CA PRO A 205 11.99 13.12 -16.54
C PRO A 205 10.81 14.11 -16.52
N TRP A 206 9.63 13.62 -16.09
CA TRP A 206 8.40 14.42 -16.10
C TRP A 206 7.55 14.25 -14.83
N THR A 207 7.83 13.27 -14.01
CA THR A 207 6.95 12.87 -12.90
C THR A 207 6.96 13.84 -11.73
N ALA A 208 7.99 14.71 -11.60
CA ALA A 208 8.13 15.64 -10.47
C ALA A 208 7.00 16.67 -10.40
N ASP A 209 6.53 17.13 -11.56
CA ASP A 209 5.53 18.18 -11.67
C ASP A 209 4.11 17.64 -11.94
N GLN A 210 3.96 16.32 -11.93
CA GLN A 210 2.65 15.69 -12.14
C GLN A 210 1.96 15.43 -10.81
N PRO A 211 0.67 15.78 -10.68
CA PRO A 211 -0.11 15.42 -9.52
C PRO A 211 -0.28 13.90 -9.46
N LEU A 212 -0.33 13.34 -8.26
CA LEU A 212 -0.77 11.97 -8.06
C LEU A 212 -2.23 11.81 -8.54
N ILE A 213 -2.58 10.59 -8.94
CA ILE A 213 -3.96 10.26 -9.33
C ILE A 213 -4.92 10.68 -8.23
N GLY A 214 -5.96 11.45 -8.60
CA GLY A 214 -6.90 12.05 -7.65
C GLY A 214 -6.41 13.34 -6.97
N GLY A 215 -5.12 13.67 -7.02
CA GLY A 215 -4.53 14.84 -6.35
C GLY A 215 -4.60 16.16 -7.13
N ASP A 216 -5.11 16.16 -8.36
CA ASP A 216 -5.22 17.38 -9.19
C ASP A 216 -6.43 18.22 -8.80
N PHE A 217 -6.24 19.08 -7.80
CA PHE A 217 -7.27 20.02 -7.33
C PHE A 217 -7.25 21.36 -8.08
N LYS A 218 -6.57 21.43 -9.23
CA LYS A 218 -6.47 22.66 -10.06
C LYS A 218 -5.99 23.88 -9.26
N GLY A 219 -4.95 23.69 -8.46
CA GLY A 219 -4.32 24.73 -7.65
C GLY A 219 -5.08 25.12 -6.37
N LYS A 220 -6.16 24.41 -6.03
CA LYS A 220 -6.93 24.66 -4.79
C LYS A 220 -6.41 23.83 -3.63
N SER A 221 -6.60 24.33 -2.42
CA SER A 221 -6.44 23.53 -1.22
C SER A 221 -7.47 22.42 -1.12
N PHE A 222 -7.20 21.39 -0.30
CA PHE A 222 -8.16 20.33 -0.05
C PHE A 222 -9.52 20.85 0.46
N ALA A 223 -9.50 21.84 1.37
CA ALA A 223 -10.73 22.41 1.93
C ALA A 223 -11.58 23.14 0.88
N GLU A 224 -10.93 23.92 0.00
CA GLU A 224 -11.63 24.60 -1.11
C GLU A 224 -12.19 23.60 -2.10
N PHE A 225 -11.42 22.56 -2.44
CA PHE A 225 -11.89 21.50 -3.34
C PHE A 225 -13.08 20.75 -2.75
N LEU A 226 -13.01 20.36 -1.46
CA LEU A 226 -14.14 19.73 -0.77
C LEU A 226 -15.40 20.64 -0.77
N GLY A 227 -15.24 21.92 -0.51
CA GLY A 227 -16.33 22.89 -0.57
C GLY A 227 -17.00 22.96 -1.94
N LEU A 228 -16.19 22.95 -3.00
CA LEU A 228 -16.70 22.92 -4.38
C LEU A 228 -17.45 21.62 -4.68
N GLN A 229 -16.95 20.46 -4.25
CA GLN A 229 -17.65 19.19 -4.48
C GLN A 229 -18.98 19.10 -3.72
N LYS A 230 -19.04 19.61 -2.48
CA LYS A 230 -20.32 19.74 -1.75
C LYS A 230 -21.33 20.62 -2.49
N SER A 231 -20.89 21.73 -3.08
CA SER A 231 -21.73 22.63 -3.87
C SER A 231 -22.14 22.02 -5.21
N LYS A 232 -21.27 21.21 -5.83
CA LYS A 232 -21.53 20.54 -7.10
C LYS A 232 -22.54 19.41 -6.97
N TYR A 233 -22.50 18.69 -5.84
CA TYR A 233 -23.35 17.53 -5.57
C TYR A 233 -24.25 17.73 -4.33
N PRO A 234 -25.16 18.74 -4.33
CA PRO A 234 -25.96 19.08 -3.15
C PRO A 234 -26.98 18.00 -2.77
N TRP A 235 -27.23 17.05 -3.66
CA TRP A 235 -28.13 15.91 -3.46
C TRP A 235 -27.45 14.73 -2.74
N LEU A 236 -26.11 14.71 -2.67
CA LEU A 236 -25.37 13.72 -1.90
C LEU A 236 -25.29 14.12 -0.42
N PRO A 237 -25.37 13.15 0.50
CA PRO A 237 -25.04 13.39 1.91
C PRO A 237 -23.64 13.97 2.07
N GLU A 238 -23.49 14.99 2.90
CA GLU A 238 -22.19 15.64 3.10
C GLU A 238 -21.08 14.69 3.58
N GLU A 239 -21.44 13.68 4.38
CA GLU A 239 -20.49 12.65 4.84
C GLU A 239 -19.99 11.81 3.67
N LEU A 240 -20.85 11.46 2.72
CA LEU A 240 -20.49 10.69 1.54
C LEU A 240 -19.58 11.50 0.61
N VAL A 241 -19.90 12.77 0.34
CA VAL A 241 -19.01 13.65 -0.44
C VAL A 241 -17.64 13.77 0.24
N SER A 242 -17.64 13.97 1.57
CA SER A 242 -16.41 14.10 2.32
C SER A 242 -15.56 12.82 2.28
N ARG A 243 -16.19 11.65 2.35
CA ARG A 243 -15.52 10.34 2.21
C ARG A 243 -14.95 10.16 0.81
N TYR A 244 -15.74 10.39 -0.22
CA TYR A 244 -15.29 10.27 -1.62
C TYR A 244 -14.12 11.21 -1.93
N VAL A 245 -14.20 12.48 -1.50
CA VAL A 245 -13.11 13.44 -1.72
C VAL A 245 -11.84 13.04 -0.96
N LYS A 246 -11.94 12.50 0.26
CA LYS A 246 -10.77 12.02 1.03
C LYS A 246 -10.15 10.78 0.41
N THR A 247 -10.95 9.87 -0.12
CA THR A 247 -10.48 8.58 -0.64
C THR A 247 -10.00 8.71 -2.09
N TYR A 248 -10.74 9.42 -2.94
CA TYR A 248 -10.55 9.42 -4.39
C TYR A 248 -10.14 10.79 -4.96
N GLY A 249 -10.21 11.85 -4.16
CA GLY A 249 -9.87 13.20 -4.60
C GLY A 249 -10.68 13.65 -5.80
N ALA A 250 -10.00 14.14 -6.84
CA ALA A 250 -10.63 14.61 -8.08
C ALA A 250 -11.34 13.49 -8.87
N ARG A 251 -11.13 12.23 -8.51
CA ARG A 251 -11.82 11.11 -9.14
C ARG A 251 -13.27 10.90 -8.68
N ILE A 252 -13.74 11.67 -7.70
CA ILE A 252 -15.14 11.67 -7.29
C ILE A 252 -16.09 11.83 -8.49
N ASP A 253 -15.71 12.65 -9.47
CA ASP A 253 -16.52 12.89 -10.67
C ASP A 253 -16.66 11.63 -11.53
N MET A 254 -15.69 10.72 -11.51
CA MET A 254 -15.77 9.44 -12.22
C MET A 254 -16.70 8.44 -11.53
N ILE A 255 -16.77 8.50 -10.20
CA ILE A 255 -17.69 7.64 -9.42
C ILE A 255 -19.12 8.07 -9.62
N ILE A 256 -19.37 9.39 -9.57
CA ILE A 256 -20.73 9.95 -9.66
C ILE A 256 -21.24 9.91 -11.10
N GLY A 257 -20.36 10.18 -12.09
CA GLY A 257 -20.75 10.26 -13.50
C GLY A 257 -21.88 11.28 -13.73
N GLU A 258 -22.91 10.85 -14.40
CA GLU A 258 -24.08 11.68 -14.74
C GLU A 258 -25.22 11.59 -13.71
N ALA A 259 -25.03 10.88 -12.60
CA ALA A 259 -26.07 10.68 -11.59
C ALA A 259 -26.50 12.00 -10.94
N GLN A 260 -27.82 12.14 -10.74
CA GLN A 260 -28.45 13.30 -10.12
C GLN A 260 -29.21 12.96 -8.82
N SER A 261 -29.17 11.68 -8.42
CA SER A 261 -29.80 11.16 -7.20
C SER A 261 -29.07 9.95 -6.66
N LEU A 262 -29.27 9.65 -5.37
CA LEU A 262 -28.69 8.44 -4.74
C LEU A 262 -29.13 7.15 -5.44
N LYS A 263 -30.36 7.12 -5.98
CA LYS A 263 -30.87 5.95 -6.70
C LYS A 263 -30.08 5.67 -7.98
N GLU A 264 -29.58 6.70 -8.62
CA GLU A 264 -28.79 6.57 -9.86
C GLU A 264 -27.34 6.15 -9.62
N LEU A 265 -26.87 6.12 -8.37
CA LEU A 265 -25.61 5.48 -7.99
C LEU A 265 -25.71 3.95 -7.98
N GLY A 266 -26.86 3.37 -8.32
CA GLY A 266 -27.08 1.94 -8.37
C GLY A 266 -27.45 1.33 -7.01
N GLU A 267 -27.17 0.05 -6.84
CA GLU A 267 -27.49 -0.72 -5.64
C GLU A 267 -26.82 -0.15 -4.39
N TYR A 268 -27.59 -0.03 -3.31
CA TYR A 268 -27.10 0.37 -1.99
C TYR A 268 -26.67 -0.87 -1.19
N CYS A 269 -25.38 -1.00 -0.93
CA CYS A 269 -24.80 -2.15 -0.22
C CYS A 269 -24.78 -2.02 1.30
N GLY A 270 -25.02 -0.82 1.85
CA GLY A 270 -24.91 -0.48 3.27
C GLY A 270 -23.80 0.55 3.55
N GLN A 271 -23.85 1.23 4.71
CA GLN A 271 -22.88 2.24 5.16
C GLN A 271 -22.42 3.23 4.07
N HIS A 272 -23.37 3.72 3.26
CA HIS A 272 -23.11 4.62 2.14
C HIS A 272 -22.17 4.06 1.04
N ILE A 273 -22.12 2.74 0.88
CA ILE A 273 -21.47 2.09 -0.24
C ILE A 273 -22.51 1.85 -1.34
N TYR A 274 -22.23 2.32 -2.55
CA TYR A 274 -23.09 2.20 -3.71
C TYR A 274 -22.40 1.47 -4.86
N GLU A 275 -23.17 0.85 -5.74
CA GLU A 275 -22.65 0.12 -6.91
C GLU A 275 -21.71 0.97 -7.77
N ALA A 276 -21.98 2.26 -7.94
CA ALA A 276 -21.11 3.18 -8.70
C ALA A 276 -19.68 3.23 -8.17
N GLU A 277 -19.49 3.20 -6.84
CA GLU A 277 -18.16 3.12 -6.22
C GLU A 277 -17.50 1.77 -6.48
N LEU A 278 -18.24 0.67 -6.37
CA LEU A 278 -17.72 -0.67 -6.65
C LEU A 278 -17.28 -0.81 -8.11
N ARG A 279 -18.03 -0.27 -9.03
CA ARG A 279 -17.71 -0.23 -10.46
C ARG A 279 -16.42 0.56 -10.72
N TYR A 280 -16.31 1.75 -10.15
CA TYR A 280 -15.07 2.53 -10.21
C TYR A 280 -13.86 1.74 -9.68
N LEU A 281 -14.00 1.12 -8.53
CA LEU A 281 -12.92 0.33 -7.91
C LEU A 281 -12.53 -0.88 -8.75
N ALA A 282 -13.50 -1.57 -9.36
CA ALA A 282 -13.24 -2.69 -10.25
C ALA A 282 -12.53 -2.26 -11.54
N GLU A 283 -13.04 -1.22 -12.20
CA GLU A 283 -12.55 -0.77 -13.50
C GLU A 283 -11.23 -0.01 -13.45
N HIS A 284 -10.99 0.75 -12.37
CA HIS A 284 -9.85 1.68 -12.28
C HIS A 284 -8.83 1.33 -11.19
N GLU A 285 -9.20 0.48 -10.22
CA GLU A 285 -8.33 0.15 -9.09
C GLU A 285 -8.18 -1.37 -8.85
N TRP A 286 -8.60 -2.19 -9.81
CA TRP A 286 -8.46 -3.65 -9.79
C TRP A 286 -9.04 -4.32 -8.55
N ALA A 287 -10.14 -3.83 -8.03
CA ALA A 287 -10.86 -4.50 -6.96
C ALA A 287 -11.65 -5.68 -7.53
N LEU A 288 -11.33 -6.89 -7.11
CA LEU A 288 -11.94 -8.14 -7.58
C LEU A 288 -12.73 -8.86 -6.50
N THR A 289 -12.44 -8.56 -5.24
CA THR A 289 -13.06 -9.18 -4.07
C THR A 289 -13.56 -8.10 -3.10
N GLU A 290 -14.47 -8.47 -2.21
CA GLU A 290 -14.92 -7.58 -1.13
C GLU A 290 -13.77 -7.12 -0.24
N ASP A 291 -12.78 -7.98 -0.01
CA ASP A 291 -11.55 -7.64 0.71
C ASP A 291 -10.73 -6.55 0.00
N ASP A 292 -10.72 -6.55 -1.34
CA ASP A 292 -10.07 -5.47 -2.08
C ASP A 292 -10.77 -4.14 -1.80
N VAL A 293 -12.09 -4.12 -1.84
CA VAL A 293 -12.90 -2.93 -1.57
C VAL A 293 -12.73 -2.48 -0.11
N LEU A 294 -13.02 -3.38 0.84
CA LEU A 294 -13.20 -3.03 2.25
C LEU A 294 -11.88 -2.80 3.00
N TRP A 295 -10.79 -3.49 2.61
CA TRP A 295 -9.54 -3.47 3.35
C TRP A 295 -8.35 -2.90 2.56
N ARG A 296 -8.29 -3.11 1.24
CA ARG A 296 -7.14 -2.71 0.43
C ARG A 296 -7.32 -1.35 -0.25
N ARG A 297 -8.53 -1.00 -0.70
CA ARG A 297 -8.81 0.27 -1.40
C ARG A 297 -9.44 1.31 -0.49
N THR A 298 -10.22 0.86 0.49
CA THR A 298 -10.84 1.79 1.43
C THR A 298 -10.48 1.50 2.87
N LYS A 299 -10.93 1.36 3.82
CA LYS A 299 -10.81 0.89 5.21
C LYS A 299 -12.21 0.76 5.82
N LEU A 300 -13.20 0.66 4.93
CA LEU A 300 -14.60 0.57 5.34
C LEU A 300 -14.87 -0.73 6.13
N GLY A 301 -14.03 -1.76 5.94
CA GLY A 301 -14.10 -3.01 6.71
C GLY A 301 -14.07 -2.82 8.23
N LEU A 302 -13.48 -1.71 8.73
CA LEU A 302 -13.53 -1.36 10.16
C LEU A 302 -14.92 -0.92 10.65
N GLN A 303 -15.83 -0.56 9.75
CA GLN A 303 -17.11 0.10 10.09
C GLN A 303 -18.33 -0.66 9.58
N VAL A 304 -18.16 -1.56 8.62
CA VAL A 304 -19.26 -2.29 8.01
C VAL A 304 -19.70 -3.49 8.85
N THR A 305 -20.94 -3.89 8.68
CA THR A 305 -21.48 -5.15 9.22
C THR A 305 -21.21 -6.30 8.26
N ASP A 306 -21.31 -7.54 8.74
CA ASP A 306 -21.18 -8.75 7.91
C ASP A 306 -22.20 -8.76 6.76
N GLU A 307 -23.42 -8.25 6.99
CA GLU A 307 -24.45 -8.11 5.96
C GLU A 307 -23.99 -7.15 4.85
N THR A 308 -23.40 -5.99 5.22
CA THR A 308 -22.85 -5.06 4.24
C THR A 308 -21.69 -5.69 3.47
N ALA A 309 -20.81 -6.42 4.11
CA ALA A 309 -19.72 -7.11 3.42
C ALA A 309 -20.23 -8.12 2.39
N GLN A 310 -21.27 -8.90 2.74
CA GLN A 310 -21.93 -9.83 1.82
C GLN A 310 -22.62 -9.12 0.64
N ASN A 311 -23.27 -7.97 0.88
CA ASN A 311 -23.88 -7.17 -0.18
C ASN A 311 -22.81 -6.62 -1.14
N VAL A 312 -21.67 -6.12 -0.61
CA VAL A 312 -20.52 -5.69 -1.41
C VAL A 312 -19.97 -6.84 -2.25
N ALA A 313 -19.79 -8.02 -1.67
CA ALA A 313 -19.33 -9.22 -2.39
C ALA A 313 -20.26 -9.57 -3.55
N SER A 314 -21.57 -9.56 -3.30
CA SER A 314 -22.59 -9.91 -4.29
C SER A 314 -22.64 -8.89 -5.44
N ALA A 315 -22.67 -7.60 -5.11
CA ALA A 315 -22.69 -6.52 -6.10
C ALA A 315 -21.41 -6.50 -6.95
N LEU A 316 -20.24 -6.64 -6.32
CA LEU A 316 -18.96 -6.69 -7.00
C LEU A 316 -18.85 -7.88 -7.96
N ALA A 317 -19.30 -9.06 -7.53
CA ALA A 317 -19.31 -10.27 -8.38
C ALA A 317 -20.20 -10.11 -9.64
N ALA A 318 -21.22 -9.27 -9.59
CA ALA A 318 -22.05 -8.94 -10.76
C ALA A 318 -21.31 -7.99 -11.74
N ILE A 319 -20.41 -7.13 -11.24
CA ILE A 319 -19.63 -6.16 -12.03
C ILE A 319 -18.44 -6.82 -12.71
N VAL A 320 -17.74 -7.73 -12.02
CA VAL A 320 -16.44 -8.31 -12.45
C VAL A 320 -16.61 -9.49 -13.43
N LYS A 321 -17.84 -9.89 -13.72
CA LYS A 321 -18.13 -10.94 -14.73
C LYS A 321 -17.74 -10.47 -16.14
#